data_c19eefc772810ad8e07247baf63046a3
#
_entry.id   c19eefc772810ad8e07247baf63046a3
#
_cell.length_a   1.000
_cell.length_b   1.000
_cell.length_c   1.000
_cell.angle_alpha   90.00
_cell.angle_beta   90.00
_cell.angle_gamma   90.00
#
_symmetry.space_group_name_H-M   'P 1'
#
loop_
_entity.id
_entity.type
_entity.pdbx_description
1 polymer ?
#
loop_
_entity_poly.entity_id
_entity_poly.type
_entity_poly.pdbx_seq_one_letter_code
_entity_poly.pdbx_strand_id
1 'polypeptide(L)'
;MNLDLLPLEENITFVEYIWIDGSGQTLRSKTRTYLKAIKSIKDLDWWTYDGSSCLQAITGDSEIWLKPVCMVKDPFRQNCNAFLALCETYIYDQVTPARYNFRFLVNKVMEEAKDQDPWFGIEQEFFFTQKNGGYHPRPYGWPKEGFPEPQGQYYCGVGASNALGRDIMDSAYRAMVYSGL
;
A
#
# COMPACT_ATOMS: atom_id res chain seq x y z
N MET A 1 -21.93 -14.41 11.96
CA MET A 1 -21.49 -13.29 12.81
C MET A 1 -20.46 -12.52 12.01
N ASN A 2 -20.64 -11.21 11.81
CA ASN A 2 -19.61 -10.36 11.18
C ASN A 2 -18.70 -9.83 12.28
N LEU A 3 -17.48 -10.36 12.35
CA LEU A 3 -16.49 -10.00 13.37
C LEU A 3 -15.97 -8.56 13.23
N ASP A 4 -16.10 -7.96 12.04
CA ASP A 4 -15.71 -6.56 11.79
C ASP A 4 -16.62 -5.55 12.49
N LEU A 5 -17.76 -6.03 13.01
CA LEU A 5 -18.71 -5.21 13.77
C LEU A 5 -18.55 -5.36 15.29
N LEU A 6 -17.54 -6.08 15.76
CA LEU A 6 -17.27 -6.14 17.20
C LEU A 6 -16.84 -4.75 17.69
N PRO A 7 -17.49 -4.25 18.76
CA PRO A 7 -17.11 -2.95 19.30
C PRO A 7 -15.71 -3.02 19.91
N LEU A 8 -14.91 -2.01 19.61
CA LEU A 8 -13.59 -1.80 20.21
C LEU A 8 -13.62 -0.56 21.09
N GLU A 9 -12.77 -0.51 22.09
CA GLU A 9 -12.60 0.69 22.90
C GLU A 9 -12.04 1.84 22.04
N GLU A 10 -12.51 3.07 22.26
CA GLU A 10 -12.17 4.25 21.47
C GLU A 10 -10.67 4.60 21.49
N ASN A 11 -9.96 4.20 22.55
CA ASN A 11 -8.53 4.40 22.70
C ASN A 11 -7.68 3.34 21.97
N ILE A 12 -8.28 2.30 21.38
CA ILE A 12 -7.56 1.29 20.60
C ILE A 12 -7.35 1.81 19.18
N THR A 13 -6.11 1.75 18.71
CA THR A 13 -5.75 2.11 17.34
C THR A 13 -4.96 0.98 16.69
N PHE A 14 -5.36 0.58 15.49
CA PHE A 14 -4.58 -0.31 14.65
C PHE A 14 -3.74 0.48 13.66
N VAL A 15 -2.46 0.11 13.53
CA VAL A 15 -1.59 0.71 12.52
C VAL A 15 -0.92 -0.40 11.74
N GLU A 16 -1.18 -0.46 10.44
CA GLU A 16 -0.52 -1.37 9.53
C GLU A 16 0.73 -0.72 8.96
N TYR A 17 1.88 -1.23 9.37
CA TYR A 17 3.19 -0.83 8.89
C TYR A 17 3.46 -1.52 7.56
N ILE A 18 3.68 -0.74 6.51
CA ILE A 18 3.85 -1.21 5.13
C ILE A 18 5.25 -0.83 4.66
N TRP A 19 5.98 -1.77 4.04
CA TRP A 19 7.31 -1.53 3.51
C TRP A 19 7.55 -2.28 2.20
N ILE A 20 8.57 -1.86 1.46
CA ILE A 20 9.06 -2.55 0.26
C ILE A 20 10.15 -3.52 0.70
N ASP A 21 10.05 -4.79 0.30
CA ASP A 21 11.00 -5.83 0.67
C ASP A 21 12.29 -5.82 -0.17
N GLY A 22 13.16 -6.78 0.05
CA GLY A 22 14.46 -6.89 -0.63
C GLY A 22 14.39 -7.23 -2.12
N SER A 23 13.21 -7.43 -2.71
CA SER A 23 13.03 -7.46 -4.16
C SER A 23 13.02 -6.06 -4.79
N GLY A 24 12.77 -5.02 -3.97
CA GLY A 24 12.59 -3.65 -4.43
C GLY A 24 11.22 -3.37 -5.07
N GLN A 25 10.29 -4.33 -5.05
CA GLN A 25 9.00 -4.25 -5.74
C GLN A 25 7.83 -4.72 -4.88
N THR A 26 8.02 -5.74 -4.04
CA THR A 26 6.94 -6.36 -3.30
C THR A 26 6.67 -5.61 -2.00
N LEU A 27 5.41 -5.28 -1.77
CA LEU A 27 4.94 -4.73 -0.49
C LEU A 27 4.75 -5.84 0.54
N ARG A 28 5.14 -5.54 1.77
CA ARG A 28 4.83 -6.36 2.94
C ARG A 28 4.23 -5.49 4.02
N SER A 29 3.49 -6.11 4.93
CA SER A 29 2.91 -5.40 6.05
C SER A 29 2.83 -6.24 7.31
N LYS A 30 2.69 -5.55 8.43
CA LYS A 30 2.33 -6.12 9.74
C LYS A 30 1.59 -5.07 10.55
N THR A 31 0.60 -5.50 11.33
CA THR A 31 -0.23 -4.60 12.12
C THR A 31 0.19 -4.55 13.57
N ARG A 32 0.28 -3.34 14.11
CA ARG A 32 0.48 -3.08 15.55
C ARG A 32 -0.78 -2.52 16.16
N THR A 33 -1.13 -3.01 17.35
CA THR A 33 -2.19 -2.46 18.17
C THR A 33 -1.61 -1.49 19.19
N TYR A 34 -2.11 -0.27 19.19
CA TYR A 34 -1.82 0.73 20.20
C TYR A 34 -3.00 0.85 21.16
N LEU A 35 -2.72 0.85 22.46
CA LEU A 35 -3.71 1.10 23.53
C LEU A 35 -3.81 2.59 23.84
N LYS A 36 -3.69 3.41 22.82
CA LYS A 36 -3.80 4.88 22.86
C LYS A 36 -4.28 5.39 21.52
N ALA A 37 -4.91 6.55 21.52
CA ALA A 37 -5.23 7.25 20.27
C ALA A 37 -3.95 7.71 19.57
N ILE A 38 -3.85 7.41 18.27
CA ILE A 38 -2.80 7.91 17.36
C ILE A 38 -3.40 9.08 16.58
N LYS A 39 -2.73 10.23 16.61
CA LYS A 39 -3.19 11.46 15.95
C LYS A 39 -2.28 11.90 14.82
N SER A 40 -1.03 11.50 14.87
CA SER A 40 -0.01 11.89 13.89
C SER A 40 1.06 10.81 13.74
N ILE A 41 1.85 10.91 12.70
CA ILE A 41 2.98 10.02 12.48
C ILE A 41 4.02 10.07 13.62
N LYS A 42 4.09 11.18 14.35
CA LYS A 42 5.02 11.35 15.49
C LYS A 42 4.63 10.48 16.70
N ASP A 43 3.40 9.99 16.74
CA ASP A 43 2.90 9.10 17.79
C ASP A 43 3.27 7.64 17.54
N LEU A 44 3.82 7.35 16.34
CA LEU A 44 4.21 6.01 15.92
C LEU A 44 5.64 5.71 16.33
N ASP A 45 5.84 4.55 16.95
CA ASP A 45 7.16 4.03 17.26
C ASP A 45 7.80 3.40 16.01
N TRP A 46 9.12 3.40 15.93
CA TRP A 46 9.81 2.49 15.06
C TRP A 46 9.53 1.04 15.49
N TRP A 47 9.54 0.14 14.54
CA TRP A 47 9.31 -1.27 14.81
C TRP A 47 10.26 -2.14 14.01
N THR A 48 10.37 -3.42 14.34
CA THR A 48 11.31 -4.34 13.68
C THR A 48 10.61 -5.53 13.03
N TYR A 49 11.29 -6.14 12.09
CA TYR A 49 10.90 -7.41 11.48
C TYR A 49 12.14 -8.22 11.10
N ASP A 50 11.93 -9.52 10.80
CA ASP A 50 12.98 -10.42 10.32
C ASP A 50 13.23 -10.19 8.82
N GLY A 51 14.30 -9.48 8.52
CA GLY A 51 14.71 -9.17 7.15
C GLY A 51 15.23 -10.37 6.36
N SER A 52 15.60 -11.47 7.02
CA SER A 52 16.04 -12.68 6.33
C SER A 52 14.91 -13.33 5.53
N SER A 53 13.68 -13.21 6.03
CA SER A 53 12.46 -13.67 5.35
C SER A 53 12.02 -12.76 4.20
N CYS A 54 12.66 -11.59 4.05
CA CYS A 54 12.30 -10.55 3.09
C CYS A 54 13.44 -10.16 2.14
N LEU A 55 14.52 -10.96 2.06
CA LEU A 55 15.70 -10.72 1.21
C LEU A 55 16.48 -9.44 1.56
N GLN A 56 16.38 -8.94 2.80
CA GLN A 56 17.01 -7.69 3.24
C GLN A 56 18.12 -7.89 4.27
N ALA A 57 18.23 -9.09 4.84
CA ALA A 57 19.26 -9.43 5.83
C ALA A 57 19.66 -10.90 5.74
N ILE A 58 20.70 -11.29 6.47
CA ILE A 58 21.11 -12.69 6.65
C ILE A 58 20.53 -13.24 7.97
N THR A 59 20.36 -14.54 8.08
CA THR A 59 19.72 -15.17 9.25
C THR A 59 20.41 -14.86 10.59
N GLY A 60 21.73 -14.69 10.59
CA GLY A 60 22.50 -14.42 11.81
C GLY A 60 22.44 -12.95 12.28
N ASP A 61 21.97 -12.03 11.41
CA ASP A 61 21.79 -10.60 11.71
C ASP A 61 20.57 -10.11 10.91
N SER A 62 19.39 -10.51 11.37
CA SER A 62 18.17 -10.43 10.57
C SER A 62 17.27 -9.25 10.92
N GLU A 63 17.57 -8.50 11.98
CA GLU A 63 16.69 -7.41 12.43
C GLU A 63 16.76 -6.20 11.49
N ILE A 64 15.63 -5.85 10.91
CA ILE A 64 15.44 -4.65 10.11
C ILE A 64 14.41 -3.74 10.78
N TRP A 65 14.73 -2.46 10.83
CA TRP A 65 13.88 -1.44 11.44
C TRP A 65 12.95 -0.79 10.41
N LEU A 66 11.70 -0.59 10.83
CA LEU A 66 10.66 0.15 10.12
C LEU A 66 10.54 1.54 10.73
N LYS A 67 10.82 2.56 9.93
CA LYS A 67 10.60 3.97 10.28
C LYS A 67 9.35 4.48 9.58
N PRO A 68 8.25 4.75 10.28
CA PRO A 68 7.08 5.37 9.65
C PRO A 68 7.43 6.75 9.05
N VAL A 69 7.04 6.97 7.79
CA VAL A 69 7.34 8.20 7.05
C VAL A 69 6.10 8.87 6.46
N CYS A 70 5.01 8.12 6.29
CA CYS A 70 3.72 8.63 5.86
C CYS A 70 2.62 7.85 6.57
N MET A 71 1.52 8.51 6.91
CA MET A 71 0.39 7.89 7.59
C MET A 71 -0.91 8.40 6.98
N VAL A 72 -1.78 7.49 6.60
CA VAL A 72 -3.11 7.76 6.07
C VAL A 72 -4.17 6.94 6.81
N LYS A 73 -5.43 7.36 6.75
CA LYS A 73 -6.54 6.56 7.30
C LYS A 73 -6.66 5.24 6.55
N ASP A 74 -6.90 4.16 7.28
CA ASP A 74 -7.11 2.84 6.70
C ASP A 74 -8.57 2.71 6.19
N PRO A 75 -8.80 2.56 4.88
CA PRO A 75 -10.14 2.42 4.33
C PRO A 75 -10.70 1.00 4.45
N PHE A 76 -9.88 0.02 4.83
CA PHE A 76 -10.25 -1.39 4.87
C PHE A 76 -10.79 -1.82 6.22
N ARG A 77 -10.36 -1.17 7.31
CA ARG A 77 -10.83 -1.44 8.68
C ARG A 77 -11.88 -0.43 9.07
N GLN A 78 -13.15 -0.87 9.03
CA GLN A 78 -14.30 -0.03 9.40
C GLN A 78 -14.58 -0.12 10.90
N ASN A 79 -15.27 0.90 11.44
CA ASN A 79 -15.72 0.97 12.83
C ASN A 79 -14.62 0.89 13.90
N CYS A 80 -13.40 1.24 13.56
CA CYS A 80 -12.28 1.35 14.50
C CYS A 80 -11.31 2.45 14.07
N ASN A 81 -10.46 2.90 15.00
CA ASN A 81 -9.36 3.77 14.67
C ASN A 81 -8.27 2.96 13.99
N ALA A 82 -8.04 3.19 12.70
CA ALA A 82 -7.05 2.45 11.93
C ALA A 82 -6.31 3.34 10.93
N PHE A 83 -5.01 3.06 10.77
CA PHE A 83 -4.13 3.77 9.86
C PHE A 83 -3.24 2.80 9.09
N LEU A 84 -2.88 3.20 7.87
CA LEU A 84 -1.79 2.63 7.08
C LEU A 84 -0.58 3.53 7.22
N ALA A 85 0.56 2.99 7.59
CA ALA A 85 1.82 3.73 7.74
C ALA A 85 2.86 3.19 6.76
N LEU A 86 3.23 3.98 5.74
CA LEU A 86 4.35 3.66 4.87
C LEU A 86 5.65 3.87 5.63
N CYS A 87 6.57 2.90 5.52
CA CYS A 87 7.82 2.88 6.25
C CYS A 87 9.03 2.84 5.34
N GLU A 88 10.07 3.54 5.72
CA GLU A 88 11.45 3.28 5.31
C GLU A 88 12.04 2.12 6.12
N THR A 89 13.01 1.43 5.54
CA THR A 89 13.69 0.30 6.17
C THR A 89 15.15 0.61 6.46
N TYR A 90 15.62 0.26 7.66
CA TYR A 90 16.99 0.49 8.13
C TYR A 90 17.57 -0.79 8.75
N ILE A 91 18.88 -0.95 8.66
CA ILE A 91 19.58 -2.04 9.36
C ILE A 91 19.64 -1.77 10.88
N TYR A 92 20.23 -2.66 11.63
CA TYR A 92 20.28 -2.65 13.10
C TYR A 92 20.72 -1.33 13.74
N ASP A 93 21.54 -0.52 13.05
CA ASP A 93 22.05 0.77 13.55
C ASP A 93 21.02 1.91 13.49
N GLN A 94 19.86 1.71 12.86
CA GLN A 94 18.80 2.69 12.65
C GLN A 94 19.24 3.95 11.88
N VAL A 95 20.36 3.91 11.20
CA VAL A 95 20.97 5.02 10.44
C VAL A 95 21.21 4.61 9.00
N THR A 96 21.74 3.42 8.79
CA THR A 96 22.07 2.90 7.47
C THR A 96 20.80 2.35 6.80
N PRO A 97 20.40 2.89 5.62
CA PRO A 97 19.24 2.37 4.89
C PRO A 97 19.43 0.91 4.52
N ALA A 98 18.43 0.08 4.72
CA ALA A 98 18.43 -1.28 4.24
C ALA A 98 18.40 -1.32 2.70
N ARG A 99 18.78 -2.46 2.14
CA ARG A 99 18.77 -2.68 0.68
C ARG A 99 17.41 -2.33 0.09
N TYR A 100 17.42 -1.57 -1.02
CA TYR A 100 16.23 -1.08 -1.74
C TYR A 100 15.35 -0.09 -0.97
N ASN A 101 15.86 0.58 0.04
CA ASN A 101 15.21 1.76 0.61
C ASN A 101 15.40 2.97 -0.32
N PHE A 102 14.72 2.94 -1.47
CA PHE A 102 14.82 4.02 -2.48
C PHE A 102 14.29 5.35 -1.97
N ARG A 103 13.28 5.33 -1.09
CA ARG A 103 12.69 6.54 -0.53
C ARG A 103 13.72 7.39 0.21
N PHE A 104 14.66 6.79 0.93
CA PHE A 104 15.73 7.50 1.62
C PHE A 104 16.54 8.38 0.66
N LEU A 105 16.94 7.81 -0.50
CA LEU A 105 17.71 8.54 -1.52
C LEU A 105 16.87 9.63 -2.18
N VAL A 106 15.62 9.31 -2.53
CA VAL A 106 14.69 10.28 -3.14
C VAL A 106 14.41 11.43 -2.19
N ASN A 107 14.15 11.16 -0.91
CA ASN A 107 13.89 12.20 0.08
C ASN A 107 15.07 13.19 0.21
N LYS A 108 16.30 12.69 0.16
CA LYS A 108 17.50 13.53 0.18
C LYS A 108 17.55 14.49 -1.02
N VAL A 109 17.30 13.97 -2.22
CA VAL A 109 17.28 14.78 -3.44
C VAL A 109 16.12 15.79 -3.43
N MET A 110 14.94 15.36 -2.95
CA MET A 110 13.77 16.24 -2.84
C MET A 110 13.97 17.39 -1.86
N GLU A 111 14.68 17.16 -0.74
CA GLU A 111 15.04 18.24 0.18
C GLU A 111 16.00 19.26 -0.49
N GLU A 112 16.96 18.79 -1.29
CA GLU A 112 17.86 19.64 -2.04
C GLU A 112 17.12 20.44 -3.15
N ALA A 113 16.07 19.86 -3.74
CA ALA A 113 15.32 20.44 -4.87
C ALA A 113 14.03 21.15 -4.45
N LYS A 114 13.73 21.27 -3.16
CA LYS A 114 12.44 21.78 -2.66
C LYS A 114 12.06 23.17 -3.17
N ASP A 115 13.05 24.04 -3.40
CA ASP A 115 12.82 25.39 -3.91
C ASP A 115 12.46 25.42 -5.41
N GLN A 116 12.59 24.28 -6.11
CA GLN A 116 12.25 24.14 -7.52
C GLN A 116 10.80 23.65 -7.72
N ASP A 117 10.10 23.31 -6.64
CA ASP A 117 8.71 22.80 -6.64
C ASP A 117 8.47 21.70 -7.70
N PRO A 118 9.23 20.58 -7.67
CA PRO A 118 9.13 19.55 -8.70
C PRO A 118 7.79 18.80 -8.64
N TRP A 119 7.12 18.67 -9.77
CA TRP A 119 5.85 17.96 -9.91
C TRP A 119 6.05 16.63 -10.64
N PHE A 120 5.39 15.60 -10.14
CA PHE A 120 5.42 14.26 -10.73
C PHE A 120 3.99 13.78 -10.99
N GLY A 121 3.75 13.23 -12.19
CA GLY A 121 2.55 12.50 -12.51
C GLY A 121 2.81 11.00 -12.40
N ILE A 122 1.86 10.26 -11.82
CA ILE A 122 1.91 8.80 -11.74
C ILE A 122 0.62 8.26 -12.32
N GLU A 123 0.72 7.37 -13.32
CA GLU A 123 -0.40 6.63 -13.89
C GLU A 123 -0.20 5.14 -13.55
N GLN A 124 -1.05 4.63 -12.66
CA GLN A 124 -1.02 3.22 -12.30
C GLN A 124 -1.90 2.43 -13.26
N GLU A 125 -1.26 1.69 -14.17
CA GLU A 125 -1.95 0.82 -15.12
C GLU A 125 -2.08 -0.59 -14.57
N PHE A 126 -3.24 -1.23 -14.77
CA PHE A 126 -3.52 -2.59 -14.33
C PHE A 126 -4.67 -3.22 -15.11
N PHE A 127 -4.82 -4.53 -15.01
CA PHE A 127 -5.96 -5.28 -15.52
C PHE A 127 -6.75 -5.91 -14.38
N PHE A 128 -8.07 -5.84 -14.45
CA PHE A 128 -8.90 -6.75 -13.67
C PHE A 128 -8.84 -8.13 -14.31
N THR A 129 -8.73 -9.15 -13.49
CA THR A 129 -8.66 -10.53 -13.93
C THR A 129 -9.80 -11.36 -13.33
N GLN A 130 -10.19 -12.43 -14.04
CA GLN A 130 -11.21 -13.34 -13.54
C GLN A 130 -10.64 -14.16 -12.37
N LYS A 131 -11.40 -14.31 -11.27
CA LYS A 131 -10.96 -14.97 -10.03
C LYS A 131 -10.50 -16.43 -10.24
N ASN A 132 -11.00 -17.13 -11.26
CA ASN A 132 -10.72 -18.55 -11.51
C ASN A 132 -9.73 -18.79 -12.65
N GLY A 133 -8.92 -17.80 -12.99
CA GLY A 133 -8.06 -17.80 -14.19
C GLY A 133 -6.77 -18.63 -14.12
N GLY A 134 -6.50 -19.38 -13.04
CA GLY A 134 -5.28 -20.17 -12.91
C GLY A 134 -4.00 -19.33 -12.99
N TYR A 135 -2.92 -19.88 -13.56
CA TYR A 135 -1.61 -19.23 -13.68
C TYR A 135 -1.59 -18.01 -14.61
N HIS A 136 -2.51 -17.97 -15.57
CA HIS A 136 -2.69 -16.86 -16.52
C HIS A 136 -4.16 -16.45 -16.54
N PRO A 137 -4.60 -15.72 -15.53
CA PRO A 137 -6.00 -15.33 -15.43
C PRO A 137 -6.39 -14.44 -16.61
N ARG A 138 -7.52 -14.79 -17.24
CA ARG A 138 -8.06 -14.01 -18.34
C ARG A 138 -8.54 -12.65 -17.85
N PRO A 139 -8.29 -11.56 -18.56
CA PRO A 139 -8.79 -10.26 -18.17
C PRO A 139 -10.32 -10.26 -18.00
N TYR A 140 -10.79 -9.52 -16.99
CA TYR A 140 -12.21 -9.38 -16.73
C TYR A 140 -12.92 -8.69 -17.90
N GLY A 141 -14.04 -9.24 -18.31
CA GLY A 141 -14.81 -8.71 -19.44
C GLY A 141 -14.38 -9.22 -20.83
N TRP A 142 -13.29 -9.98 -20.93
CA TRP A 142 -12.96 -10.63 -22.19
C TRP A 142 -13.96 -11.75 -22.49
N PRO A 143 -14.30 -12.00 -23.79
CA PRO A 143 -15.16 -13.11 -24.19
C PRO A 143 -14.52 -14.44 -23.77
N LYS A 144 -15.33 -15.50 -23.63
CA LYS A 144 -14.80 -16.83 -23.26
C LYS A 144 -13.74 -17.33 -24.23
N GLU A 145 -13.93 -17.05 -25.50
CA GLU A 145 -13.02 -17.41 -26.58
C GLU A 145 -12.69 -16.15 -27.40
N GLY A 146 -11.48 -16.12 -27.99
CA GLY A 146 -11.03 -14.98 -28.79
C GLY A 146 -10.58 -13.79 -27.93
N PHE A 147 -10.63 -12.63 -28.54
CA PHE A 147 -10.16 -11.35 -27.99
C PHE A 147 -11.31 -10.34 -27.92
N PRO A 148 -11.21 -9.31 -27.08
CA PRO A 148 -12.17 -8.20 -27.09
C PRO A 148 -12.02 -7.37 -28.38
N GLU A 149 -12.93 -6.46 -28.58
CA GLU A 149 -12.82 -5.42 -29.60
C GLU A 149 -11.63 -4.46 -29.31
N PRO A 150 -11.18 -3.68 -30.30
CA PRO A 150 -10.12 -2.69 -30.10
C PRO A 150 -10.40 -1.72 -28.97
N GLN A 151 -9.36 -1.23 -28.30
CA GLN A 151 -9.43 -0.37 -27.13
C GLN A 151 -10.33 0.87 -27.30
N GLY A 152 -10.41 1.43 -28.50
CA GLY A 152 -11.07 2.72 -28.73
C GLY A 152 -12.50 2.84 -28.22
N GLN A 153 -13.27 1.76 -28.31
CA GLN A 153 -14.65 1.76 -27.80
C GLN A 153 -14.76 1.68 -26.28
N TYR A 154 -13.70 1.28 -25.60
CA TYR A 154 -13.66 1.16 -24.13
C TYR A 154 -13.05 2.38 -23.46
N TYR A 155 -12.21 3.14 -24.17
CA TYR A 155 -11.54 4.32 -23.62
C TYR A 155 -12.54 5.38 -23.20
N CYS A 156 -12.54 5.75 -21.92
CA CYS A 156 -13.56 6.61 -21.30
C CYS A 156 -15.00 6.14 -21.54
N GLY A 157 -15.20 4.83 -21.75
CA GLY A 157 -16.47 4.24 -22.12
C GLY A 157 -17.53 4.38 -21.03
N VAL A 158 -18.78 4.48 -21.47
CA VAL A 158 -19.98 4.55 -20.62
C VAL A 158 -20.91 3.39 -20.94
N GLY A 159 -21.59 2.88 -19.93
CA GLY A 159 -22.51 1.76 -20.06
C GLY A 159 -21.91 0.41 -19.70
N ALA A 160 -22.77 -0.55 -19.35
CA ALA A 160 -22.37 -1.82 -18.77
C ALA A 160 -21.49 -2.68 -19.69
N SER A 161 -21.61 -2.55 -20.99
CA SER A 161 -20.79 -3.29 -21.97
C SER A 161 -19.42 -2.67 -22.22
N ASN A 162 -19.23 -1.38 -21.91
CA ASN A 162 -18.02 -0.63 -22.22
C ASN A 162 -17.21 -0.25 -20.96
N ALA A 163 -17.82 -0.27 -19.79
CA ALA A 163 -17.22 0.15 -18.51
C ALA A 163 -17.22 -0.99 -17.49
N LEU A 164 -16.64 -2.12 -17.86
CA LEU A 164 -16.54 -3.31 -17.00
C LEU A 164 -15.65 -3.05 -15.79
N GLY A 165 -16.12 -3.45 -14.58
CA GLY A 165 -15.41 -3.22 -13.32
C GLY A 165 -15.52 -1.80 -12.76
N ARG A 166 -16.47 -0.98 -13.23
CA ARG A 166 -16.70 0.38 -12.73
C ARG A 166 -17.01 0.42 -11.25
N ASP A 167 -17.77 -0.52 -10.74
CA ASP A 167 -18.10 -0.68 -9.33
C ASP A 167 -16.87 -0.91 -8.45
N ILE A 168 -15.90 -1.69 -8.96
CA ILE A 168 -14.61 -1.90 -8.29
C ILE A 168 -13.82 -0.60 -8.26
N MET A 169 -13.75 0.10 -9.40
CA MET A 169 -13.04 1.39 -9.50
C MET A 169 -13.66 2.47 -8.63
N ASP A 170 -14.98 2.58 -8.59
CA ASP A 170 -15.67 3.55 -7.74
C ASP A 170 -15.41 3.27 -6.25
N SER A 171 -15.33 2.01 -5.87
CA SER A 171 -14.97 1.61 -4.51
C SER A 171 -13.51 1.95 -4.18
N ALA A 172 -12.59 1.64 -5.09
CA ALA A 172 -11.16 1.98 -4.94
C ALA A 172 -10.95 3.50 -4.87
N TYR A 173 -11.63 4.27 -5.74
CA TYR A 173 -11.58 5.72 -5.72
C TYR A 173 -12.06 6.31 -4.38
N ARG A 174 -13.18 5.81 -3.85
CA ARG A 174 -13.67 6.23 -2.53
C ARG A 174 -12.69 5.90 -1.40
N ALA A 175 -12.06 4.74 -1.47
CA ALA A 175 -11.04 4.33 -0.49
C ALA A 175 -9.83 5.28 -0.52
N MET A 176 -9.34 5.65 -1.70
CA MET A 176 -8.24 6.61 -1.84
C MET A 176 -8.61 8.00 -1.30
N VAL A 177 -9.77 8.54 -1.68
CA VAL A 177 -10.25 9.83 -1.17
C VAL A 177 -10.42 9.81 0.35
N TYR A 178 -10.97 8.72 0.91
CA TYR A 178 -11.09 8.55 2.37
C TYR A 178 -9.73 8.57 3.07
N SER A 179 -8.72 7.97 2.46
CA SER A 179 -7.35 7.94 2.98
C SER A 179 -6.64 9.30 2.84
N GLY A 180 -7.18 10.23 2.07
CA GLY A 180 -6.61 11.57 1.86
C GLY A 180 -5.63 11.65 0.68
N LEU A 181 -5.77 10.73 -0.27
CA LEU A 181 -4.99 10.68 -1.52
C LEU A 181 -5.74 11.35 -2.66
#